data_b5a7c09a4c848a97b49be37fb35795e4
#
_entry.id   b5a7c09a4c848a97b49be37fb35795e4
#
_cell.length_a   1.000
_cell.length_b   1.000
_cell.length_c   1.000
_cell.angle_alpha   90.00
_cell.angle_beta   90.00
_cell.angle_gamma   90.00
#
_symmetry.space_group_name_H-M   'P 1'
#
loop_
_entity.id
_entity.type
_entity.pdbx_description
1 polymer ?
#
loop_
_entity_poly.entity_id
_entity_poly.type
_entity_poly.pdbx_seq_one_letter_code
_entity_poly.pdbx_strand_id
1 'polypeptide(L)'
;MTSWLNLEGKTAVVTGGASGIGKTVAQSFLDNGANVVVCDMNPKEPEFEFGEGSGKLLYVVTDVTKAESVNAMVEKAKAAFGKLDILVNNAGINIPCLLVDPKDPHGKYELSERVYDKVTSVNIKGVYLMAQALGHEFVRNGSGVIINMSSESGLEGSE
;
A
#
# COMPACT_ATOMS: atom_id res chain seq x y z
N MET A 1 -19.29 -20.36 -3.06
CA MET A 1 -19.96 -19.34 -3.91
C MET A 1 -18.90 -18.74 -4.81
N THR A 2 -19.05 -18.85 -6.13
CA THR A 2 -18.14 -18.15 -7.06
C THR A 2 -18.32 -16.63 -6.85
N SER A 3 -17.28 -15.98 -6.35
CA SER A 3 -17.28 -14.52 -6.17
C SER A 3 -17.44 -13.85 -7.55
N TRP A 4 -18.39 -12.93 -7.67
CA TRP A 4 -18.60 -12.11 -8.88
C TRP A 4 -17.37 -11.26 -9.24
N LEU A 5 -16.41 -11.14 -8.32
CA LEU A 5 -15.19 -10.36 -8.49
C LEU A 5 -14.10 -11.07 -9.32
N ASN A 6 -14.21 -12.40 -9.56
CA ASN A 6 -13.21 -13.19 -10.28
C ASN A 6 -11.77 -12.97 -9.78
N LEU A 7 -11.58 -13.00 -8.46
CA LEU A 7 -10.30 -12.77 -7.82
C LEU A 7 -9.51 -14.06 -7.57
N GLU A 8 -10.14 -15.23 -7.72
CA GLU A 8 -9.48 -16.52 -7.51
C GLU A 8 -8.22 -16.64 -8.41
N GLY A 9 -7.09 -16.95 -7.79
CA GLY A 9 -5.79 -17.07 -8.45
C GLY A 9 -5.15 -15.77 -8.91
N LYS A 10 -5.79 -14.60 -8.76
CA LYS A 10 -5.16 -13.30 -8.96
C LYS A 10 -4.18 -13.01 -7.84
N THR A 11 -3.19 -12.16 -8.12
CA THR A 11 -2.25 -11.70 -7.09
C THR A 11 -2.40 -10.21 -6.88
N ALA A 12 -2.75 -9.84 -5.64
CA ALA A 12 -2.86 -8.46 -5.20
C ALA A 12 -1.66 -8.07 -4.31
N VAL A 13 -1.09 -6.90 -4.55
CA VAL A 13 -0.06 -6.28 -3.70
C VAL A 13 -0.72 -5.15 -2.93
N VAL A 14 -0.68 -5.20 -1.60
CA VAL A 14 -1.29 -4.20 -0.70
C VAL A 14 -0.22 -3.54 0.15
N THR A 15 -0.03 -2.23 -0.01
CA THR A 15 0.93 -1.47 0.80
C THR A 15 0.29 -0.95 2.09
N GLY A 16 1.07 -0.88 3.19
CA GLY A 16 0.52 -0.54 4.51
C GLY A 16 -0.46 -1.59 5.02
N GLY A 17 -0.24 -2.85 4.66
CA GLY A 17 -1.18 -3.94 4.90
C GLY A 17 -1.03 -4.64 6.24
N ALA A 18 -0.13 -4.18 7.12
CA ALA A 18 0.05 -4.79 8.44
C ALA A 18 -1.03 -4.36 9.46
N SER A 19 -1.80 -3.31 9.18
CA SER A 19 -2.78 -2.79 10.12
C SER A 19 -3.94 -2.05 9.41
N GLY A 20 -4.97 -1.71 10.17
CA GLY A 20 -6.07 -0.83 9.75
C GLY A 20 -6.72 -1.24 8.43
N ILE A 21 -6.99 -0.24 7.59
CA ILE A 21 -7.68 -0.40 6.31
C ILE A 21 -6.93 -1.40 5.41
N GLY A 22 -5.60 -1.25 5.29
CA GLY A 22 -4.78 -2.12 4.44
C GLY A 22 -4.86 -3.59 4.84
N LYS A 23 -4.85 -3.90 6.14
CA LYS A 23 -5.02 -5.27 6.63
C LYS A 23 -6.39 -5.83 6.28
N THR A 24 -7.45 -5.04 6.46
CA THR A 24 -8.82 -5.45 6.11
C THR A 24 -8.97 -5.70 4.61
N VAL A 25 -8.38 -4.84 3.78
CA VAL A 25 -8.35 -5.01 2.33
C VAL A 25 -7.60 -6.29 1.95
N ALA A 26 -6.43 -6.53 2.54
CA ALA A 26 -5.66 -7.75 2.31
C ALA A 26 -6.44 -9.01 2.70
N GLN A 27 -7.11 -9.00 3.87
CA GLN A 27 -7.97 -10.10 4.31
C GLN A 27 -9.11 -10.35 3.32
N SER A 28 -9.78 -9.28 2.85
CA SER A 28 -10.87 -9.42 1.88
C SER A 28 -10.41 -10.03 0.55
N PHE A 29 -9.20 -9.71 0.07
CA PHE A 29 -8.62 -10.37 -1.09
C PHE A 29 -8.37 -11.87 -0.84
N LEU A 30 -7.78 -12.22 0.32
CA LEU A 30 -7.55 -13.62 0.71
C LEU A 30 -8.86 -14.41 0.75
N ASP A 31 -9.90 -13.87 1.39
CA ASP A 31 -11.21 -14.51 1.54
C ASP A 31 -11.91 -14.76 0.19
N ASN A 32 -11.55 -13.98 -0.83
CA ASN A 32 -12.06 -14.14 -2.20
C ASN A 32 -11.11 -14.94 -3.10
N GLY A 33 -10.14 -15.68 -2.53
CA GLY A 33 -9.28 -16.61 -3.25
C GLY A 33 -8.09 -15.97 -3.98
N ALA A 34 -7.84 -14.68 -3.79
CA ALA A 34 -6.67 -14.02 -4.35
C ALA A 34 -5.42 -14.31 -3.51
N ASN A 35 -4.28 -14.50 -4.16
CA ASN A 35 -2.99 -14.43 -3.48
C ASN A 35 -2.70 -12.98 -3.10
N VAL A 36 -2.13 -12.76 -1.92
CA VAL A 36 -1.87 -11.41 -1.43
C VAL A 36 -0.43 -11.24 -1.00
N VAL A 37 0.21 -10.21 -1.53
CA VAL A 37 1.49 -9.70 -1.04
C VAL A 37 1.21 -8.51 -0.14
N VAL A 38 1.44 -8.66 1.15
CA VAL A 38 1.31 -7.59 2.13
C VAL A 38 2.66 -6.91 2.30
N CYS A 39 2.71 -5.61 2.02
CA CYS A 39 3.89 -4.77 2.13
C CYS A 39 3.73 -3.80 3.30
N ASP A 40 4.68 -3.78 4.22
CA ASP A 40 4.68 -2.84 5.35
C ASP A 40 6.10 -2.60 5.85
N MET A 41 6.33 -1.50 6.54
CA MET A 41 7.59 -1.24 7.25
C MET A 41 7.71 -1.99 8.57
N ASN A 42 6.59 -2.47 9.12
CA ASN A 42 6.60 -3.24 10.36
C ASN A 42 7.34 -4.58 10.13
N PRO A 43 8.37 -4.90 10.91
CA PRO A 43 9.07 -6.18 10.77
C PRO A 43 8.25 -7.38 11.25
N LYS A 44 7.18 -7.14 12.01
CA LYS A 44 6.31 -8.20 12.53
C LYS A 44 5.14 -8.41 11.58
N GLU A 45 5.08 -9.61 11.00
CA GLU A 45 3.94 -10.06 10.22
C GLU A 45 2.67 -10.11 11.09
N PRO A 46 1.56 -9.50 10.64
CA PRO A 46 0.29 -9.57 11.33
C PRO A 46 -0.38 -10.94 11.11
N GLU A 47 -1.25 -11.33 12.02
CA GLU A 47 -2.07 -12.52 11.85
C GLU A 47 -3.18 -12.26 10.83
N PHE A 48 -3.39 -13.22 9.93
CA PHE A 48 -4.49 -13.29 8.97
C PHE A 48 -5.31 -14.55 9.19
N GLU A 49 -6.57 -14.49 8.82
CA GLU A 49 -7.47 -15.66 8.90
C GLU A 49 -7.48 -16.37 7.55
N PHE A 50 -7.53 -17.70 7.57
CA PHE A 50 -7.60 -18.53 6.38
C PHE A 50 -8.77 -19.49 6.49
N GLY A 51 -9.72 -19.38 5.56
CA GLY A 51 -10.86 -20.26 5.40
C GLY A 51 -10.70 -21.19 4.20
N GLU A 52 -11.72 -22.00 3.96
CA GLU A 52 -11.79 -22.82 2.75
C GLU A 52 -11.84 -21.93 1.51
N GLY A 53 -10.93 -22.16 0.56
CA GLY A 53 -10.83 -21.37 -0.67
C GLY A 53 -10.07 -20.04 -0.53
N SER A 54 -9.51 -19.73 0.64
CA SER A 54 -8.62 -18.56 0.78
C SER A 54 -7.39 -18.67 -0.11
N GLY A 55 -6.93 -17.53 -0.61
CA GLY A 55 -5.67 -17.43 -1.33
C GLY A 55 -4.45 -17.61 -0.42
N LYS A 56 -3.27 -17.41 -0.98
CA LYS A 56 -1.98 -17.50 -0.28
C LYS A 56 -1.49 -16.11 0.11
N LEU A 57 -0.80 -16.01 1.24
CA LEU A 57 -0.20 -14.78 1.75
C LEU A 57 1.33 -14.82 1.60
N LEU A 58 1.90 -13.67 1.23
CA LEU A 58 3.31 -13.36 1.36
C LEU A 58 3.46 -12.02 2.09
N TYR A 59 4.14 -12.00 3.21
CA TYR A 59 4.51 -10.77 3.91
C TYR A 59 5.91 -10.32 3.52
N VAL A 60 6.07 -9.05 3.14
CA VAL A 60 7.37 -8.47 2.76
C VAL A 60 7.57 -7.14 3.48
N VAL A 61 8.59 -7.08 4.34
CA VAL A 61 9.00 -5.79 4.92
C VAL A 61 9.48 -4.87 3.80
N THR A 62 8.78 -3.76 3.61
CA THR A 62 8.97 -2.86 2.47
C THR A 62 8.87 -1.41 2.89
N ASP A 63 9.91 -0.63 2.59
CA ASP A 63 9.89 0.83 2.65
C ASP A 63 9.49 1.38 1.26
N VAL A 64 8.25 1.82 1.11
CA VAL A 64 7.72 2.34 -0.16
C VAL A 64 8.43 3.61 -0.63
N THR A 65 9.17 4.31 0.25
CA THR A 65 9.91 5.53 -0.10
C THR A 65 11.24 5.25 -0.81
N LYS A 66 11.65 3.97 -0.88
CA LYS A 66 12.93 3.51 -1.42
C LYS A 66 12.74 2.56 -2.61
N ALA A 67 13.20 2.97 -3.77
CA ALA A 67 13.08 2.19 -5.01
C ALA A 67 13.69 0.77 -4.88
N GLU A 68 14.83 0.65 -4.20
CA GLU A 68 15.49 -0.65 -3.99
C GLU A 68 14.61 -1.61 -3.17
N SER A 69 13.96 -1.10 -2.11
CA SER A 69 13.05 -1.90 -1.27
C SER A 69 11.82 -2.34 -2.06
N VAL A 70 11.25 -1.43 -2.86
CA VAL A 70 10.11 -1.71 -3.73
C VAL A 70 10.47 -2.78 -4.77
N ASN A 71 11.60 -2.62 -5.47
CA ASN A 71 12.04 -3.58 -6.49
C ASN A 71 12.33 -4.96 -5.88
N ALA A 72 12.97 -5.01 -4.71
CA ALA A 72 13.21 -6.27 -3.99
C ALA A 72 11.90 -6.97 -3.60
N MET A 73 10.87 -6.23 -3.21
CA MET A 73 9.54 -6.75 -2.93
C MET A 73 8.92 -7.34 -4.21
N VAL A 74 8.96 -6.62 -5.34
CA VAL A 74 8.40 -7.10 -6.61
C VAL A 74 9.04 -8.44 -7.02
N GLU A 75 10.36 -8.57 -6.92
CA GLU A 75 11.04 -9.83 -7.25
C GLU A 75 10.63 -10.98 -6.32
N LYS A 76 10.47 -10.73 -5.01
CA LYS A 76 9.96 -11.74 -4.08
C LYS A 76 8.52 -12.15 -4.40
N ALA A 77 7.67 -11.17 -4.71
CA ALA A 77 6.28 -11.41 -5.08
C ALA A 77 6.17 -12.26 -6.37
N LYS A 78 6.98 -11.94 -7.39
CA LYS A 78 7.06 -12.72 -8.63
C LYS A 78 7.57 -14.14 -8.40
N ALA A 79 8.59 -14.30 -7.56
CA ALA A 79 9.12 -15.63 -7.22
C ALA A 79 8.08 -16.50 -6.53
N ALA A 80 7.21 -15.90 -5.69
CA ALA A 80 6.17 -16.62 -4.96
C ALA A 80 4.94 -16.95 -5.80
N PHE A 81 4.47 -16.01 -6.64
CA PHE A 81 3.17 -16.10 -7.30
C PHE A 81 3.23 -15.99 -8.83
N GLY A 82 4.37 -15.69 -9.40
CA GLY A 82 4.57 -15.55 -10.85
C GLY A 82 4.02 -14.22 -11.38
N LYS A 83 2.71 -14.10 -11.48
CA LYS A 83 2.03 -12.93 -12.05
C LYS A 83 1.50 -12.02 -10.96
N LEU A 84 1.66 -10.69 -11.14
CA LEU A 84 1.04 -9.66 -10.30
C LEU A 84 -0.08 -9.00 -11.11
N ASP A 85 -1.27 -8.87 -10.53
CA ASP A 85 -2.48 -8.41 -11.23
C ASP A 85 -3.03 -7.10 -10.68
N ILE A 86 -2.89 -6.86 -9.38
CA ILE A 86 -3.53 -5.73 -8.68
C ILE A 86 -2.52 -5.07 -7.76
N LEU A 87 -2.48 -3.73 -7.77
CA LEU A 87 -1.78 -2.92 -6.79
C LEU A 87 -2.79 -2.08 -6.00
N VAL A 88 -2.72 -2.16 -4.67
CA VAL A 88 -3.44 -1.26 -3.77
C VAL A 88 -2.41 -0.38 -3.04
N ASN A 89 -2.31 0.87 -3.46
CA ASN A 89 -1.52 1.91 -2.80
C ASN A 89 -2.33 2.44 -1.60
N ASN A 90 -2.15 1.80 -0.45
CA ASN A 90 -2.81 2.16 0.80
C ASN A 90 -1.83 2.71 1.85
N ALA A 91 -0.53 2.41 1.74
CA ALA A 91 0.45 2.98 2.66
C ALA A 91 0.38 4.50 2.68
N GLY A 92 0.22 5.06 3.85
CA GLY A 92 0.11 6.50 4.04
C GLY A 92 0.30 6.88 5.51
N ILE A 93 0.71 8.11 5.73
CA ILE A 93 0.83 8.71 7.06
C ILE A 93 0.14 10.06 7.09
N ASN A 94 -0.40 10.41 8.25
CA ASN A 94 -0.96 11.72 8.51
C ASN A 94 -0.26 12.33 9.74
N ILE A 95 0.27 13.54 9.60
CA ILE A 95 0.88 14.31 10.70
C ILE A 95 0.24 15.70 10.64
N PRO A 96 -0.80 15.95 11.46
CA PRO A 96 -1.49 17.23 11.47
C PRO A 96 -0.55 18.37 11.89
N CYS A 97 -0.48 19.41 11.05
CA CYS A 97 0.30 20.61 11.31
C CYS A 97 -0.39 21.83 10.70
N LEU A 98 -0.19 22.99 11.28
CA LEU A 98 -0.58 24.28 10.70
C LEU A 98 0.48 24.71 9.68
N LEU A 99 0.10 25.31 8.57
CA LEU A 99 1.06 25.91 7.66
C LEU A 99 1.81 27.07 8.35
N VAL A 100 1.07 27.87 9.11
CA VAL A 100 1.59 28.95 9.95
C VAL A 100 0.87 28.89 11.30
N ASP A 101 1.62 28.85 12.39
CA ASP A 101 1.06 28.97 13.73
C ASP A 101 1.16 30.44 14.23
N PRO A 102 0.04 31.19 14.29
CA PRO A 102 0.07 32.59 14.69
C PRO A 102 0.40 32.79 16.17
N LYS A 103 0.30 31.74 16.98
CA LYS A 103 0.56 31.78 18.42
C LYS A 103 1.98 31.39 18.79
N ASP A 104 2.60 30.54 18.00
CA ASP A 104 3.96 30.03 18.20
C ASP A 104 4.66 29.83 16.85
N PRO A 105 5.07 30.92 16.17
CA PRO A 105 5.75 30.84 14.88
C PRO A 105 7.01 29.98 14.97
N HIS A 106 7.13 29.02 14.03
CA HIS A 106 8.17 28.00 13.99
C HIS A 106 8.15 27.01 15.18
N GLY A 107 7.05 26.98 15.92
CA GLY A 107 6.85 26.10 17.05
C GLY A 107 6.41 24.68 16.67
N LYS A 108 6.02 23.94 17.68
CA LYS A 108 5.74 22.50 17.57
C LYS A 108 4.63 22.15 16.56
N TYR A 109 3.65 23.02 16.41
CA TYR A 109 2.46 22.74 15.59
C TYR A 109 2.57 23.31 14.16
N GLU A 110 3.64 24.04 13.86
CA GLU A 110 3.88 24.54 12.51
C GLU A 110 4.54 23.47 11.64
N LEU A 111 4.14 23.41 10.38
CA LEU A 111 4.65 22.45 9.40
C LEU A 111 6.13 22.69 9.12
N SER A 112 6.98 21.82 9.62
CA SER A 112 8.40 21.83 9.30
C SER A 112 8.69 21.13 7.98
N GLU A 113 9.76 21.54 7.29
CA GLU A 113 10.26 20.87 6.07
C GLU A 113 10.44 19.36 6.28
N ARG A 114 11.00 18.95 7.42
CA ARG A 114 11.15 17.53 7.76
C ARG A 114 9.82 16.75 7.80
N VAL A 115 8.74 17.37 8.32
CA VAL A 115 7.41 16.74 8.34
C VAL A 115 6.83 16.70 6.95
N TYR A 116 6.95 17.79 6.19
CA TYR A 116 6.54 17.85 4.80
C TYR A 116 7.21 16.77 3.96
N ASP A 117 8.54 16.66 4.01
CA ASP A 117 9.29 15.65 3.27
C ASP A 117 8.91 14.23 3.67
N LYS A 118 8.70 14.00 4.96
CA LYS A 118 8.28 12.69 5.45
C LYS A 118 6.90 12.29 4.91
N VAL A 119 5.92 13.18 4.97
CA VAL A 119 4.56 12.91 4.48
C VAL A 119 4.55 12.74 2.97
N THR A 120 5.17 13.64 2.23
CA THR A 120 5.20 13.58 0.76
C THR A 120 6.02 12.39 0.25
N SER A 121 7.08 11.98 0.96
CA SER A 121 7.86 10.80 0.58
C SER A 121 7.03 9.51 0.68
N VAL A 122 6.16 9.37 1.67
CA VAL A 122 5.29 8.19 1.78
C VAL A 122 4.07 8.33 0.86
N ASN A 123 3.30 9.42 0.99
CA ASN A 123 1.98 9.53 0.38
C ASN A 123 2.01 9.87 -1.12
N ILE A 124 3.12 10.43 -1.63
CA ILE A 124 3.26 10.80 -3.04
C ILE A 124 4.34 9.95 -3.71
N LYS A 125 5.59 10.06 -3.24
CA LYS A 125 6.70 9.32 -3.87
C LYS A 125 6.53 7.81 -3.73
N GLY A 126 6.03 7.31 -2.58
CA GLY A 126 5.77 5.88 -2.38
C GLY A 126 4.76 5.34 -3.38
N VAL A 127 3.65 6.04 -3.59
CA VAL A 127 2.63 5.70 -4.61
C VAL A 127 3.24 5.66 -6.01
N TYR A 128 4.05 6.66 -6.36
CA TYR A 128 4.76 6.71 -7.65
C TYR A 128 5.69 5.50 -7.84
N LEU A 129 6.56 5.21 -6.86
CA LEU A 129 7.51 4.10 -6.96
C LEU A 129 6.82 2.73 -7.10
N MET A 130 5.78 2.50 -6.31
CA MET A 130 4.99 1.27 -6.38
C MET A 130 4.27 1.14 -7.73
N ALA A 131 3.63 2.22 -8.20
CA ALA A 131 2.93 2.24 -9.48
C ALA A 131 3.90 2.03 -10.65
N GLN A 132 5.11 2.62 -10.61
CA GLN A 132 6.13 2.41 -11.63
C GLN A 132 6.63 0.96 -11.65
N ALA A 133 6.98 0.40 -10.49
CA ALA A 133 7.53 -0.96 -10.40
C ALA A 133 6.53 -2.02 -10.85
N LEU A 134 5.27 -1.96 -10.37
CA LEU A 134 4.24 -2.89 -10.80
C LEU A 134 3.70 -2.58 -12.20
N GLY A 135 3.72 -1.32 -12.61
CA GLY A 135 3.33 -0.91 -13.96
C GLY A 135 4.15 -1.61 -15.04
N HIS A 136 5.45 -1.81 -14.83
CA HIS A 136 6.30 -2.60 -15.73
C HIS A 136 5.81 -4.06 -15.84
N GLU A 137 5.38 -4.67 -14.73
CA GLU A 137 4.84 -6.03 -14.74
C GLU A 137 3.47 -6.07 -15.45
N PHE A 138 2.59 -5.08 -15.19
CA PHE A 138 1.28 -4.99 -15.82
C PHE A 138 1.38 -4.82 -17.34
N VAL A 139 2.33 -4.01 -17.82
CA VAL A 139 2.60 -3.87 -19.27
C VAL A 139 3.06 -5.19 -19.86
N ARG A 140 4.01 -5.90 -19.21
CA ARG A 140 4.46 -7.23 -19.66
C ARG A 140 3.35 -8.27 -19.69
N ASN A 141 2.45 -8.20 -18.73
CA ASN A 141 1.31 -9.11 -18.58
C ASN A 141 0.13 -8.76 -19.50
N GLY A 142 0.15 -7.58 -20.15
CA GLY A 142 -0.94 -7.04 -20.96
C GLY A 142 -2.18 -6.65 -20.14
N SER A 143 -2.12 -6.66 -18.82
CA SER A 143 -3.24 -6.33 -17.92
C SER A 143 -2.75 -5.99 -16.51
N GLY A 144 -3.48 -5.14 -15.80
CA GLY A 144 -3.24 -4.82 -14.40
C GLY A 144 -4.23 -3.77 -13.90
N VAL A 145 -4.38 -3.68 -12.59
CA VAL A 145 -5.25 -2.69 -11.91
C VAL A 145 -4.45 -1.99 -10.84
N ILE A 146 -4.54 -0.66 -10.79
CA ILE A 146 -3.97 0.15 -9.71
C ILE A 146 -5.11 0.86 -8.98
N ILE A 147 -5.17 0.66 -7.67
CA ILE A 147 -6.11 1.32 -6.77
C ILE A 147 -5.30 2.24 -5.86
N ASN A 148 -5.57 3.53 -5.90
CA ASN A 148 -4.95 4.51 -5.00
C ASN A 148 -5.94 4.93 -3.93
N MET A 149 -5.56 4.79 -2.66
CA MET A 149 -6.33 5.28 -1.54
C MET A 149 -6.22 6.81 -1.48
N SER A 150 -7.35 7.48 -1.46
CA SER A 150 -7.47 8.92 -1.32
C SER A 150 -8.23 9.27 -0.05
N SER A 151 -8.36 10.54 0.26
CA SER A 151 -9.09 11.02 1.42
C SER A 151 -9.99 12.19 1.03
N GLU A 152 -11.14 12.26 1.67
CA GLU A 152 -12.03 13.43 1.64
C GLU A 152 -11.31 14.72 2.06
N SER A 153 -10.40 14.61 3.03
CA SER A 153 -9.56 15.74 3.47
C SER A 153 -8.72 16.37 2.33
N GLY A 154 -8.46 15.63 1.26
CA GLY A 154 -7.78 16.15 0.07
C GLY A 154 -8.69 17.03 -0.83
N LEU A 155 -10.01 16.96 -0.64
CA LEU A 155 -11.01 17.73 -1.37
C LEU A 155 -11.54 18.92 -0.56
N GLU A 156 -11.82 18.70 0.71
CA GLU A 156 -12.47 19.69 1.57
C GLU A 156 -11.51 20.38 2.55
N GLY A 157 -10.33 19.81 2.71
CA GLY A 157 -9.42 20.19 3.79
C GLY A 157 -9.87 19.59 5.13
N SER A 158 -9.07 19.79 6.17
CA SER A 158 -9.40 19.43 7.55
C SER A 158 -8.92 20.53 8.49
N GLU A 159 -9.76 20.93 9.44
CA GLU A 159 -9.41 21.85 10.53
C GLU A 159 -8.60 21.14 11.63
#